data_e26a5eac422a65d90f20832c9d3805b8
#
_entry.id   e26a5eac422a65d90f20832c9d3805b8
#
_cell.length_a   1.000
_cell.length_b   1.000
_cell.length_c   1.000
_cell.angle_alpha   90.00
_cell.angle_beta   90.00
_cell.angle_gamma   90.00
#
_symmetry.space_group_name_H-M   'P 1'
#
loop_
_entity.id
_entity.type
_entity.pdbx_description
1 polymer ?
#
loop_
_entity_poly.entity_id
_entity_poly.type
_entity_poly.pdbx_seq_one_letter_code
_entity_poly.pdbx_strand_id
1 'polypeptide(L)'
;MTVGIIVQARTGSSRLPAKVMMKADDKFLMIDYVINQLNHSKLHDKIVIATTDLKQDDVIFDYVTNRNIPCFRGDEKNVLERHYQCAKKYAFSTIVRIPSDKPLIDPTIVDSVIEKFQSNSYD
;
A
#
# COMPACT_ATOMS: atom_id res chain seq x y z
N MET A 1 0.96 2.74 19.89
CA MET A 1 1.68 2.94 18.62
C MET A 1 0.84 2.40 17.47
N THR A 2 0.66 3.20 16.43
CA THR A 2 -0.16 2.81 15.29
C THR A 2 0.75 2.46 14.11
N VAL A 3 0.69 1.22 13.65
CA VAL A 3 1.48 0.72 12.54
C VAL A 3 0.62 0.69 11.27
N GLY A 4 1.00 1.46 10.28
CA GLY A 4 0.31 1.49 9.00
C GLY A 4 1.15 0.85 7.91
N ILE A 5 0.52 0.01 7.09
CA ILE A 5 1.12 -0.48 5.85
C ILE A 5 0.61 0.39 4.72
N ILE A 6 1.52 1.06 4.03
CA ILE A 6 1.17 1.91 2.89
C ILE A 6 1.60 1.20 1.62
N VAL A 7 0.63 0.81 0.81
CA VAL A 7 0.87 0.15 -0.47
C VAL A 7 0.84 1.20 -1.56
N GLN A 8 1.98 1.45 -2.17
CA GLN A 8 2.09 2.42 -3.26
C GLN A 8 1.60 1.80 -4.57
N ALA A 9 0.65 2.45 -5.23
CA ALA A 9 0.10 1.95 -6.47
C ALA A 9 -0.18 3.11 -7.43
N ARG A 10 0.23 2.98 -8.68
CA ARG A 10 -0.08 3.96 -9.72
C ARG A 10 -0.04 3.31 -11.09
N THR A 11 -0.82 3.85 -12.03
CA THR A 11 -0.88 3.32 -13.39
C THR A 11 0.30 3.78 -14.25
N GLY A 12 0.98 4.84 -13.86
CA GLY A 12 2.06 5.44 -14.63
C GLY A 12 3.43 4.79 -14.46
N SER A 13 3.48 3.51 -14.09
CA SER A 13 4.75 2.79 -14.00
C SER A 13 5.46 2.75 -15.35
N SER A 14 6.76 3.03 -15.36
CA SER A 14 7.53 3.10 -16.59
C SER A 14 7.71 1.75 -17.28
N ARG A 15 7.73 0.66 -16.51
CA ARG A 15 7.98 -0.68 -17.07
C ARG A 15 6.71 -1.32 -17.63
N LEU A 16 5.65 -1.28 -16.85
CA LEU A 16 4.41 -1.93 -17.23
C LEU A 16 3.26 -1.08 -16.69
N PRO A 17 2.82 -0.08 -17.47
CA PRO A 17 1.74 0.80 -17.02
C PRO A 17 0.50 0.01 -16.61
N ALA A 18 -0.14 0.44 -15.52
CA ALA A 18 -1.35 -0.18 -14.99
C ALA A 18 -1.16 -1.64 -14.52
N LYS A 19 0.08 -2.07 -14.25
CA LYS A 19 0.35 -3.43 -13.78
C LYS A 19 -0.49 -3.81 -12.57
N VAL A 20 -0.68 -2.89 -11.64
CA VAL A 20 -1.44 -3.13 -10.42
C VAL A 20 -2.88 -3.51 -10.68
N MET A 21 -3.43 -3.09 -11.83
CA MET A 21 -4.80 -3.38 -12.23
C MET A 21 -4.92 -4.54 -13.20
N MET A 22 -3.81 -5.23 -13.50
CA MET A 22 -3.85 -6.40 -14.37
C MET A 22 -4.45 -7.59 -13.62
N LYS A 23 -5.13 -8.45 -14.37
CA LYS A 23 -5.69 -9.66 -13.80
C LYS A 23 -4.58 -10.64 -13.47
N ALA A 24 -4.59 -11.13 -12.24
CA ALA A 24 -3.70 -12.22 -11.82
C ALA A 24 -4.35 -13.56 -12.11
N ASP A 25 -5.69 -13.61 -12.03
CA ASP A 25 -6.48 -14.77 -12.42
C ASP A 25 -7.89 -14.31 -12.83
N ASP A 26 -8.84 -15.23 -12.97
CA ASP A 26 -10.18 -14.92 -13.46
C ASP A 26 -10.99 -14.01 -12.55
N LYS A 27 -10.63 -13.94 -11.26
CA LYS A 27 -11.43 -13.22 -10.26
C LYS A 27 -10.72 -12.00 -9.69
N PHE A 28 -9.39 -12.02 -9.61
CA PHE A 28 -8.65 -11.03 -8.84
C PHE A 28 -7.58 -10.32 -9.66
N LEU A 29 -7.40 -9.04 -9.36
CA LEU A 29 -6.32 -8.26 -9.91
C LEU A 29 -5.05 -8.45 -9.07
N MET A 30 -3.92 -8.00 -9.61
CA MET A 30 -2.64 -8.08 -8.89
C MET A 30 -2.71 -7.38 -7.53
N ILE A 31 -3.38 -6.23 -7.48
CA ILE A 31 -3.51 -5.48 -6.24
C ILE A 31 -4.28 -6.24 -5.16
N ASP A 32 -5.26 -7.06 -5.57
CA ASP A 32 -6.01 -7.88 -4.62
C ASP A 32 -5.11 -8.88 -3.90
N TYR A 33 -4.16 -9.47 -4.62
CA TYR A 33 -3.23 -10.44 -4.04
C TYR A 33 -2.30 -9.78 -3.03
N VAL A 34 -1.80 -8.59 -3.36
CA VAL A 34 -0.95 -7.84 -2.43
C VAL A 34 -1.69 -7.56 -1.14
N ILE A 35 -2.92 -7.03 -1.25
CA ILE A 35 -3.73 -6.70 -0.08
C ILE A 35 -4.07 -7.95 0.72
N ASN A 36 -4.46 -9.03 0.05
CA ASN A 36 -4.80 -10.26 0.73
C ASN A 36 -3.61 -10.83 1.52
N GLN A 37 -2.42 -10.81 0.92
CA GLN A 37 -1.23 -11.28 1.62
C GLN A 37 -0.92 -10.41 2.83
N LEU A 38 -1.01 -9.09 2.68
CA LEU A 38 -0.71 -8.19 3.78
C LEU A 38 -1.73 -8.28 4.91
N ASN A 39 -2.98 -8.65 4.61
CA ASN A 39 -3.99 -8.85 5.64
C ASN A 39 -3.65 -9.99 6.60
N HIS A 40 -2.76 -10.89 6.21
CA HIS A 40 -2.29 -11.95 7.09
C HIS A 40 -1.22 -11.49 8.08
N SER A 41 -0.71 -10.28 7.92
CA SER A 41 0.19 -9.69 8.92
C SER A 41 -0.57 -9.50 10.24
N LYS A 42 0.09 -9.76 11.35
CA LYS A 42 -0.54 -9.69 12.67
C LYS A 42 -0.20 -8.41 13.44
N LEU A 43 0.83 -7.70 13.00
CA LEU A 43 1.33 -6.55 13.75
C LEU A 43 0.93 -5.20 13.17
N HIS A 44 0.28 -5.18 12.00
CA HIS A 44 -0.20 -3.94 11.43
C HIS A 44 -1.57 -3.56 12.00
N ASP A 45 -1.85 -2.27 12.03
CA ASP A 45 -3.15 -1.76 12.48
C ASP A 45 -4.06 -1.44 11.29
N LYS A 46 -3.48 -0.96 10.18
CA LYS A 46 -4.26 -0.58 9.02
C LYS A 46 -3.43 -0.70 7.75
N ILE A 47 -4.09 -1.05 6.64
CA ILE A 47 -3.51 -1.04 5.30
C ILE A 47 -4.18 0.07 4.51
N VAL A 48 -3.38 0.94 3.89
CA VAL A 48 -3.87 2.04 3.05
C VAL A 48 -3.20 1.96 1.69
N ILE A 49 -3.98 2.10 0.64
CA ILE A 49 -3.44 2.21 -0.71
C ILE A 49 -3.14 3.68 -0.97
N ALA A 50 -1.90 4.00 -1.32
CA ALA A 50 -1.50 5.36 -1.66
C ALA A 50 -1.30 5.46 -3.17
N THR A 51 -2.10 6.29 -3.82
CA THR A 51 -2.02 6.52 -5.26
C THR A 51 -1.87 8.02 -5.54
N THR A 52 -1.82 8.39 -6.82
CA THR A 52 -1.66 9.78 -7.19
C THR A 52 -3.01 10.47 -7.35
N ASP A 53 -2.96 11.81 -7.42
CA ASP A 53 -4.15 12.63 -7.69
C ASP A 53 -4.40 12.83 -9.18
N LEU A 54 -3.64 12.14 -10.05
CA LEU A 54 -3.86 12.19 -11.48
C LEU A 54 -5.13 11.45 -11.86
N LYS A 55 -5.80 11.97 -12.90
CA LYS A 55 -7.04 11.36 -13.38
C LYS A 55 -6.85 9.90 -13.81
N GLN A 56 -5.70 9.57 -14.38
CA GLN A 56 -5.42 8.18 -14.79
C GLN A 56 -5.42 7.20 -13.63
N ASP A 57 -5.27 7.67 -12.41
CA ASP A 57 -5.27 6.82 -11.21
C ASP A 57 -6.64 6.76 -10.54
N ASP A 58 -7.67 7.39 -11.12
CA ASP A 58 -9.04 7.24 -10.63
C ASP A 58 -9.47 5.77 -10.62
N VAL A 59 -8.99 4.98 -11.57
CA VAL A 59 -9.33 3.56 -11.65
C VAL A 59 -8.87 2.80 -10.42
N ILE A 60 -7.70 3.14 -9.87
CA ILE A 60 -7.20 2.51 -8.65
C ILE A 60 -8.06 2.95 -7.46
N PHE A 61 -8.29 4.24 -7.35
CA PHE A 61 -9.10 4.79 -6.26
C PHE A 61 -10.49 4.15 -6.23
N ASP A 62 -11.17 4.10 -7.38
CA ASP A 62 -12.52 3.55 -7.46
C ASP A 62 -12.52 2.06 -7.12
N TYR A 63 -11.56 1.31 -7.63
CA TYR A 63 -11.49 -0.13 -7.42
C TYR A 63 -11.34 -0.48 -5.95
N VAL A 64 -10.39 0.16 -5.25
CA VAL A 64 -10.11 -0.19 -3.86
C VAL A 64 -11.16 0.38 -2.90
N THR A 65 -11.70 1.58 -3.18
CA THR A 65 -12.73 2.15 -2.31
C THR A 65 -14.03 1.38 -2.41
N ASN A 66 -14.36 0.81 -3.57
CA ASN A 66 -15.52 -0.06 -3.72
C ASN A 66 -15.39 -1.35 -2.91
N ARG A 67 -14.20 -1.70 -2.48
CA ARG A 67 -13.94 -2.86 -1.64
C ARG A 67 -13.70 -2.48 -0.18
N ASN A 68 -14.04 -1.26 0.19
CA ASN A 68 -13.90 -0.74 1.54
C ASN A 68 -12.44 -0.71 2.02
N ILE A 69 -11.51 -0.51 1.08
CA ILE A 69 -10.09 -0.39 1.40
C ILE A 69 -9.73 1.09 1.40
N PRO A 70 -9.14 1.61 2.49
CA PRO A 70 -8.73 3.01 2.53
C PRO A 70 -7.76 3.36 1.41
N CYS A 71 -8.00 4.49 0.76
CA CYS A 71 -7.14 4.95 -0.32
C CYS A 71 -6.80 6.43 -0.12
N PHE A 72 -5.52 6.74 -0.16
CA PHE A 72 -5.03 8.11 -0.08
C PHE A 72 -4.50 8.55 -1.44
N ARG A 73 -4.82 9.77 -1.84
CA ARG A 73 -4.33 10.34 -3.10
C ARG A 73 -3.43 11.53 -2.81
N GLY A 74 -2.27 11.56 -3.44
CA GLY A 74 -1.31 12.64 -3.23
C GLY A 74 -0.51 12.98 -4.48
N ASP A 75 0.51 13.83 -4.31
CA ASP A 75 1.32 14.33 -5.41
C ASP A 75 2.00 13.20 -6.18
N GLU A 76 1.86 13.24 -7.50
CA GLU A 76 2.49 12.28 -8.40
C GLU A 76 4.02 12.33 -8.34
N LYS A 77 4.58 13.54 -8.28
CA LYS A 77 6.03 13.74 -8.43
C LYS A 77 6.81 13.54 -7.15
N ASN A 78 6.19 13.76 -6.01
CA ASN A 78 6.88 13.67 -4.73
C ASN A 78 6.36 12.47 -3.93
N VAL A 79 7.02 11.32 -4.13
CA VAL A 79 6.64 10.07 -3.47
C VAL A 79 6.76 10.17 -1.96
N LEU A 80 7.85 10.78 -1.48
CA LEU A 80 8.07 10.94 -0.05
C LEU A 80 6.99 11.77 0.61
N GLU A 81 6.62 12.89 -0.02
CA GLU A 81 5.56 13.76 0.48
C GLU A 81 4.22 13.03 0.51
N ARG A 82 3.93 12.23 -0.52
CA ARG A 82 2.69 11.45 -0.58
C ARG A 82 2.60 10.48 0.59
N HIS A 83 3.70 9.79 0.92
CA HIS A 83 3.72 8.87 2.05
C HIS A 83 3.61 9.62 3.38
N TYR A 84 4.26 10.75 3.49
CA TYR A 84 4.20 11.58 4.70
C TYR A 84 2.77 12.05 4.96
N GLN A 85 2.11 12.59 3.96
CA GLN A 85 0.74 13.09 4.10
C GLN A 85 -0.24 11.95 4.39
N CYS A 86 -0.02 10.78 3.79
CA CYS A 86 -0.82 9.60 4.06
C CYS A 86 -0.70 9.18 5.53
N ALA A 87 0.53 9.08 6.02
CA ALA A 87 0.78 8.70 7.41
C ALA A 87 0.16 9.71 8.38
N LYS A 88 0.25 10.98 8.05
CA LYS A 88 -0.32 12.04 8.87
C LYS A 88 -1.84 11.96 8.93
N LYS A 89 -2.48 11.73 7.79
CA LYS A 89 -3.94 11.63 7.72
C LYS A 89 -4.48 10.50 8.60
N TYR A 90 -3.81 9.36 8.62
CA TYR A 90 -4.24 8.18 9.37
C TYR A 90 -3.57 8.08 10.74
N ALA A 91 -2.78 9.07 11.13
CA ALA A 91 -2.10 9.12 12.42
C ALA A 91 -1.20 7.92 12.68
N PHE A 92 -0.52 7.44 11.64
CA PHE A 92 0.46 6.36 11.80
C PHE A 92 1.72 6.87 12.49
N SER A 93 2.17 6.15 13.51
CA SER A 93 3.46 6.45 14.16
C SER A 93 4.60 5.64 13.54
N THR A 94 4.28 4.51 12.94
CA THR A 94 5.24 3.66 12.22
C THR A 94 4.61 3.27 10.89
N ILE A 95 5.38 3.34 9.80
CA ILE A 95 4.88 2.95 8.48
C ILE A 95 5.77 1.89 7.85
N VAL A 96 5.13 0.97 7.13
CA VAL A 96 5.81 -0.01 6.29
C VAL A 96 5.38 0.28 4.85
N ARG A 97 6.34 0.58 3.99
CA ARG A 97 6.07 0.89 2.59
C ARG A 97 6.20 -0.38 1.75
N ILE A 98 5.15 -0.69 1.01
CA ILE A 98 5.11 -1.89 0.17
C ILE A 98 4.78 -1.48 -1.26
N PRO A 99 5.60 -1.86 -2.26
CA PRO A 99 5.23 -1.66 -3.65
C PRO A 99 4.14 -2.66 -4.06
N SER A 100 3.21 -2.23 -4.89
CA SER A 100 2.07 -3.05 -5.28
C SER A 100 2.39 -4.09 -6.36
N ASP A 101 3.64 -4.15 -6.82
CA ASP A 101 4.06 -5.09 -7.85
C ASP A 101 4.61 -6.41 -7.29
N LYS A 102 4.40 -6.66 -5.99
CA LYS A 102 4.87 -7.88 -5.32
C LYS A 102 3.70 -8.64 -4.71
N PRO A 103 2.91 -9.36 -5.54
CA PRO A 103 1.70 -10.02 -5.04
C PRO A 103 1.97 -11.18 -4.09
N LEU A 104 3.18 -11.71 -4.07
CA LEU A 104 3.55 -12.85 -3.21
C LEU A 104 4.34 -12.39 -1.99
N ILE A 105 4.15 -11.18 -1.54
CA ILE A 105 4.84 -10.69 -0.35
C ILE A 105 4.48 -11.55 0.87
N ASP A 106 5.49 -11.86 1.68
CA ASP A 106 5.31 -12.72 2.85
C ASP A 106 4.94 -11.89 4.08
N PRO A 107 3.72 -12.05 4.61
CA PRO A 107 3.29 -11.29 5.79
C PRO A 107 4.10 -11.61 7.04
N THR A 108 4.69 -12.80 7.13
CA THR A 108 5.55 -13.17 8.25
C THR A 108 6.81 -12.32 8.27
N ILE A 109 7.39 -12.06 7.09
CA ILE A 109 8.56 -11.20 6.98
C ILE A 109 8.19 -9.76 7.34
N VAL A 110 7.03 -9.28 6.93
CA VAL A 110 6.54 -7.95 7.29
C VAL A 110 6.46 -7.82 8.81
N ASP A 111 5.86 -8.81 9.48
CA ASP A 111 5.74 -8.81 10.94
C ASP A 111 7.11 -8.85 11.62
N SER A 112 8.06 -9.61 11.08
CA SER A 112 9.42 -9.66 11.63
C SER A 112 10.10 -8.30 11.57
N VAL A 113 9.94 -7.58 10.47
CA VAL A 113 10.50 -6.23 10.32
C VAL A 113 9.86 -5.27 11.32
N ILE A 114 8.53 -5.32 11.46
CA ILE A 114 7.81 -4.46 12.41
C ILE A 114 8.29 -4.73 13.84
N GLU A 115 8.34 -6.00 14.21
CA GLU A 115 8.77 -6.40 15.56
C GLU A 115 10.19 -5.92 15.86
N LYS A 116 11.11 -6.12 14.91
CA LYS A 116 12.49 -5.69 15.06
C LYS A 116 12.60 -4.18 15.22
N PHE A 117 11.84 -3.44 14.42
CA PHE A 117 11.83 -1.98 14.50
C PHE A 117 11.33 -1.51 15.87
N GLN A 118 10.24 -2.10 16.37
CA GLN A 118 9.66 -1.72 17.65
C GLN A 118 10.59 -2.05 18.81
N SER A 119 11.24 -3.21 18.77
CA SER A 119 12.08 -3.65 19.90
C SER A 119 13.41 -2.89 19.97
N ASN A 120 13.90 -2.35 18.86
CA ASN A 120 15.18 -1.65 18.80
C ASN A 120 15.06 -0.12 18.74
N SER A 121 13.85 0.40 18.73
CA SER A 121 13.59 1.85 18.74
C SER A 121 14.31 2.61 17.60
N TYR A 122 14.33 2.07 16.41
CA TYR A 122 14.90 2.76 15.26
C TYR A 122 14.06 3.99 14.89
N ASP A 123 14.73 5.01 14.42
CA ASP A 123 14.07 6.25 13.96
C ASP A 123 13.51 6.15 12.54
#